data_9dc4c2e456879c3694bbfdd069cd9b52
#
_entry.id   9dc4c2e456879c3694bbfdd069cd9b52
#
_cell.length_a   1.000
_cell.length_b   1.000
_cell.length_c   1.000
_cell.angle_alpha   90.00
_cell.angle_beta   90.00
_cell.angle_gamma   90.00
#
_symmetry.space_group_name_H-M   'P 1'
#
loop_
_entity.id
_entity.type
_entity.pdbx_description
1 polymer ?
#
loop_
_entity_poly.entity_id
_entity_poly.type
_entity_poly.pdbx_seq_one_letter_code
_entity_poly.pdbx_strand_id
1 'polypeptide(L)'
;MQPETPPLWRGPRWALAALLAVLGMLGPFSIDTYIPAFSGIARALGASPVEMQQTLSAYLFGFAFMNLFHGALADSFGRRAVVLWGIALFTVASAGCALSQNITQLVFFRALQGVSAGSGMVVSRAVIRDLFPPAQAQKVMSQVTIYFGVAPAIAPMVGGWLLVHLGWHSIFWFLTLVGVLLWLLNFRWL
;
A
#
# COMPACT_ATOMS: atom_id res chain seq x y z
N MET A 1 -12.97 9.50 36.68
CA MET A 1 -12.15 8.40 36.15
C MET A 1 -12.57 8.21 34.71
N GLN A 2 -11.77 8.67 33.76
CA GLN A 2 -12.01 8.32 32.35
C GLN A 2 -11.59 6.86 32.20
N PRO A 3 -12.38 6.00 31.50
CA PRO A 3 -11.96 4.63 31.22
C PRO A 3 -10.67 4.71 30.39
N GLU A 4 -9.60 4.08 30.91
CA GLU A 4 -8.34 3.95 30.19
C GLU A 4 -8.63 3.14 28.90
N THR A 5 -8.63 3.84 27.78
CA THR A 5 -8.69 3.17 26.48
C THR A 5 -7.46 2.27 26.37
N PRO A 6 -7.62 0.99 26.01
CA PRO A 6 -6.47 0.09 25.87
C PRO A 6 -5.46 0.69 24.88
N PRO A 7 -4.15 0.59 25.14
CA PRO A 7 -3.14 1.18 24.29
C PRO A 7 -3.27 0.64 22.86
N LEU A 8 -3.40 1.53 21.89
CA LEU A 8 -3.49 1.22 20.45
C LEU A 8 -2.27 0.47 19.89
N TRP A 9 -1.23 0.28 20.71
CA TRP A 9 0.02 -0.36 20.32
C TRP A 9 0.61 -1.22 21.44
N ARG A 10 0.94 -2.47 21.14
CA ARG A 10 1.47 -3.46 22.07
C ARG A 10 2.96 -3.80 21.87
N GLY A 11 3.63 -3.17 20.91
CA GLY A 11 5.03 -3.43 20.54
C GLY A 11 5.99 -2.29 20.90
N PRO A 12 7.29 -2.43 20.61
CA PRO A 12 8.28 -1.37 20.83
C PRO A 12 8.04 -0.18 19.88
N ARG A 13 8.32 1.04 20.33
CA ARG A 13 8.04 2.29 19.61
C ARG A 13 8.71 2.38 18.22
N TRP A 14 9.93 1.85 18.09
CA TRP A 14 10.63 1.81 16.80
C TRP A 14 9.93 0.92 15.78
N ALA A 15 9.36 -0.21 16.23
CA ALA A 15 8.62 -1.12 15.35
C ALA A 15 7.29 -0.50 14.88
N LEU A 16 6.65 0.32 15.72
CA LEU A 16 5.50 1.11 15.31
C LEU A 16 5.87 2.09 14.18
N ALA A 17 6.95 2.86 14.36
CA ALA A 17 7.39 3.81 13.35
C ALA A 17 7.73 3.12 12.02
N ALA A 18 8.43 1.98 12.06
CA ALA A 18 8.75 1.18 10.89
C ALA A 18 7.48 0.63 10.21
N LEU A 19 6.54 0.07 10.99
CA LEU A 19 5.27 -0.44 10.47
C LEU A 19 4.45 0.65 9.78
N LEU A 20 4.31 1.81 10.43
CA LEU A 20 3.58 2.95 9.88
C LEU A 20 4.25 3.52 8.62
N ALA A 21 5.59 3.51 8.57
CA ALA A 21 6.33 3.90 7.38
C ALA A 21 6.06 2.96 6.20
N VAL A 22 6.16 1.63 6.43
CA VAL A 22 5.89 0.64 5.38
C VAL A 22 4.43 0.68 4.92
N LEU A 23 3.48 0.87 5.84
CA LEU A 23 2.07 1.08 5.51
C LEU A 23 1.87 2.32 4.64
N GLY A 24 2.51 3.43 5.01
CA GLY A 24 2.40 4.69 4.28
C GLY A 24 2.97 4.63 2.87
N MET A 25 4.06 3.88 2.67
CA MET A 25 4.74 3.77 1.38
C MET A 25 4.18 2.68 0.45
N LEU A 26 3.30 1.80 0.94
CA LEU A 26 2.76 0.66 0.16
C LEU A 26 2.16 1.10 -1.17
N GLY A 27 1.41 2.20 -1.18
CA GLY A 27 0.80 2.76 -2.39
C GLY A 27 1.82 3.17 -3.45
N PRO A 28 2.67 4.18 -3.20
CA PRO A 28 3.73 4.57 -4.13
C PRO A 28 4.66 3.43 -4.51
N PHE A 29 5.08 2.61 -3.55
CA PHE A 29 5.94 1.46 -3.79
C PHE A 29 5.36 0.50 -4.83
N SER A 30 4.04 0.24 -4.78
CA SER A 30 3.37 -0.64 -5.75
C SER A 30 3.31 -0.04 -7.16
N ILE A 31 3.33 1.29 -7.30
CA ILE A 31 3.42 1.97 -8.59
C ILE A 31 4.83 1.82 -9.15
N ASP A 32 5.84 2.18 -8.35
CA ASP A 32 7.23 2.25 -8.80
C ASP A 32 7.79 0.86 -9.13
N THR A 33 7.36 -0.19 -8.40
CA THR A 33 7.72 -1.58 -8.68
C THR A 33 7.11 -2.08 -10.00
N TYR A 34 5.95 -1.55 -10.39
CA TYR A 34 5.22 -1.94 -11.59
C TYR A 34 5.75 -1.31 -12.88
N ILE A 35 6.26 -0.07 -12.82
CA ILE A 35 6.69 0.69 -14.01
C ILE A 35 7.70 -0.07 -14.89
N PRO A 36 8.76 -0.73 -14.35
CA PRO A 36 9.70 -1.47 -15.18
C PRO A 36 9.06 -2.59 -16.01
N ALA A 37 7.92 -3.14 -15.56
CA ALA A 37 7.26 -4.25 -16.21
C ALA A 37 6.31 -3.85 -17.34
N PHE A 38 6.06 -2.55 -17.58
CA PHE A 38 5.09 -2.05 -18.55
C PHE A 38 5.21 -2.70 -19.93
N SER A 39 6.41 -2.68 -20.51
CA SER A 39 6.65 -3.25 -21.84
C SER A 39 6.54 -4.79 -21.87
N GLY A 40 6.91 -5.44 -20.76
CA GLY A 40 6.77 -6.89 -20.61
C GLY A 40 5.32 -7.35 -20.55
N ILE A 41 4.52 -6.65 -19.75
CA ILE A 41 3.08 -6.89 -19.61
C ILE A 41 2.34 -6.60 -20.91
N ALA A 42 2.65 -5.47 -21.57
CA ALA A 42 2.06 -5.10 -22.84
C ALA A 42 2.22 -6.22 -23.89
N ARG A 43 3.44 -6.76 -24.02
CA ARG A 43 3.71 -7.88 -24.94
C ARG A 43 3.00 -9.16 -24.53
N ALA A 44 2.98 -9.48 -23.24
CA ALA A 44 2.39 -10.70 -22.73
C ALA A 44 0.86 -10.74 -22.87
N LEU A 45 0.18 -9.59 -22.70
CA LEU A 45 -1.28 -9.47 -22.79
C LEU A 45 -1.76 -8.95 -24.15
N GLY A 46 -0.86 -8.69 -25.10
CA GLY A 46 -1.21 -8.10 -26.41
C GLY A 46 -1.83 -6.72 -26.29
N ALA A 47 -1.45 -5.95 -25.25
CA ALA A 47 -2.05 -4.68 -24.93
C ALA A 47 -1.34 -3.51 -25.64
N SER A 48 -2.12 -2.54 -26.09
CA SER A 48 -1.62 -1.29 -26.65
C SER A 48 -1.01 -0.39 -25.54
N PRO A 49 -0.16 0.60 -25.90
CA PRO A 49 0.36 1.56 -24.94
C PRO A 49 -0.73 2.33 -24.18
N VAL A 50 -1.85 2.61 -24.85
CA VAL A 50 -3.00 3.31 -24.25
C VAL A 50 -3.66 2.45 -23.18
N GLU A 51 -3.89 1.17 -23.45
CA GLU A 51 -4.46 0.23 -22.48
C GLU A 51 -3.54 0.03 -21.28
N MET A 52 -2.24 -0.02 -21.51
CA MET A 52 -1.27 -0.06 -20.39
C MET A 52 -1.35 1.20 -19.55
N GLN A 53 -1.46 2.39 -20.15
CA GLN A 53 -1.64 3.64 -19.43
C GLN A 53 -2.94 3.64 -18.60
N GLN A 54 -4.02 3.00 -19.09
CA GLN A 54 -5.27 2.86 -18.36
C GLN A 54 -5.09 2.07 -17.05
N THR A 55 -4.18 1.10 -16.98
CA THR A 55 -3.91 0.35 -15.75
C THR A 55 -3.35 1.26 -14.66
N LEU A 56 -2.45 2.17 -15.03
CA LEU A 56 -1.89 3.16 -14.11
C LEU A 56 -2.93 4.22 -13.73
N SER A 57 -3.68 4.73 -14.71
CA SER A 57 -4.72 5.72 -14.48
C SER A 57 -5.83 5.18 -13.56
N ALA A 58 -6.26 3.93 -13.75
CA ALA A 58 -7.25 3.28 -12.91
C ALA A 58 -6.76 3.16 -11.46
N TYR A 59 -5.50 2.77 -11.27
CA TYR A 59 -4.88 2.74 -9.95
C TYR A 59 -4.84 4.13 -9.29
N LEU A 60 -4.30 5.13 -10.00
CA LEU A 60 -4.16 6.49 -9.48
C LEU A 60 -5.52 7.13 -9.18
N PHE A 61 -6.51 6.91 -10.02
CA PHE A 61 -7.86 7.39 -9.79
C PHE A 61 -8.48 6.76 -8.55
N GLY A 62 -8.40 5.44 -8.42
CA GLY A 62 -8.88 4.72 -7.23
C GLY A 62 -8.18 5.21 -5.95
N PHE A 63 -6.86 5.38 -6.01
CA PHE A 63 -6.04 5.89 -4.91
C PHE A 63 -6.44 7.32 -4.51
N ALA A 64 -6.52 8.24 -5.47
CA ALA A 64 -6.87 9.63 -5.20
C ALA A 64 -8.29 9.76 -4.67
N PHE A 65 -9.25 9.10 -5.32
CA PHE A 65 -10.66 9.12 -4.93
C PHE A 65 -10.85 8.61 -3.50
N MET A 66 -10.30 7.43 -3.19
CA MET A 66 -10.54 6.81 -1.89
C MET A 66 -9.77 7.48 -0.75
N ASN A 67 -8.65 8.16 -1.02
CA ASN A 67 -7.93 8.96 -0.02
C ASN A 67 -8.80 10.05 0.61
N LEU A 68 -9.80 10.57 -0.10
CA LEU A 68 -10.76 11.54 0.45
C LEU A 68 -11.64 10.92 1.54
N PHE A 69 -11.90 9.63 1.47
CA PHE A 69 -12.83 8.93 2.36
C PHE A 69 -12.13 8.13 3.46
N HIS A 70 -10.88 7.69 3.27
CA HIS A 70 -10.19 6.87 4.25
C HIS A 70 -10.09 7.53 5.64
N GLY A 71 -9.97 8.86 5.71
CA GLY A 71 -9.97 9.59 6.97
C GLY A 71 -11.29 9.46 7.71
N ALA A 72 -12.40 9.78 7.04
CA ALA A 72 -13.75 9.68 7.60
C ALA A 72 -14.13 8.25 7.98
N LEU A 73 -13.74 7.27 7.16
CA LEU A 73 -13.93 5.85 7.46
C LEU A 73 -13.14 5.43 8.71
N ALA A 74 -11.89 5.88 8.84
CA ALA A 74 -11.06 5.58 10.00
C ALA A 74 -11.57 6.21 11.30
N ASP A 75 -12.21 7.38 11.20
CA ASP A 75 -12.84 8.04 12.34
C ASP A 75 -14.17 7.36 12.73
N SER A 76 -14.93 6.82 11.75
CA SER A 76 -16.22 6.16 11.98
C SER A 76 -16.11 4.70 12.40
N PHE A 77 -15.25 3.91 11.74
CA PHE A 77 -15.13 2.46 11.95
C PHE A 77 -13.90 2.08 12.81
N GLY A 78 -13.06 3.05 13.15
CA GLY A 78 -11.82 2.84 13.89
C GLY A 78 -10.61 2.57 12.98
N ARG A 79 -9.46 3.07 13.44
CA ARG A 79 -8.17 3.03 12.71
C ARG A 79 -7.75 1.61 12.32
N ARG A 80 -7.85 0.68 13.27
CA ARG A 80 -7.47 -0.72 13.08
C ARG A 80 -8.31 -1.40 12.00
N ALA A 81 -9.62 -1.24 12.04
CA ALA A 81 -10.52 -1.87 11.08
C ALA A 81 -10.22 -1.41 9.65
N VAL A 82 -10.08 -0.11 9.43
CA VAL A 82 -9.83 0.46 8.08
C VAL A 82 -8.48 0.00 7.52
N VAL A 83 -7.42 -0.07 8.35
CA VAL A 83 -6.12 -0.60 7.92
C VAL A 83 -6.23 -2.06 7.54
N LEU A 84 -6.81 -2.91 8.39
CA LEU A 84 -6.90 -4.34 8.14
C LEU A 84 -7.71 -4.66 6.88
N TRP A 85 -8.87 -4.00 6.68
CA TRP A 85 -9.66 -4.16 5.47
C TRP A 85 -8.96 -3.60 4.23
N GLY A 86 -8.30 -2.45 4.36
CA GLY A 86 -7.52 -1.87 3.26
C GLY A 86 -6.38 -2.79 2.81
N ILE A 87 -5.58 -3.32 3.75
CA ILE A 87 -4.48 -4.24 3.40
C ILE A 87 -5.03 -5.56 2.85
N ALA A 88 -6.12 -6.10 3.41
CA ALA A 88 -6.73 -7.32 2.89
C ALA A 88 -7.20 -7.14 1.44
N LEU A 89 -7.90 -6.04 1.15
CA LEU A 89 -8.34 -5.72 -0.21
C LEU A 89 -7.16 -5.49 -1.16
N PHE A 90 -6.11 -4.79 -0.71
CA PHE A 90 -4.87 -4.60 -1.47
C PHE A 90 -4.21 -5.95 -1.81
N THR A 91 -4.15 -6.86 -0.85
CA THR A 91 -3.56 -8.19 -1.01
C THR A 91 -4.33 -9.02 -2.03
N VAL A 92 -5.66 -9.06 -1.91
CA VAL A 92 -6.54 -9.78 -2.86
C VAL A 92 -6.44 -9.15 -4.26
N ALA A 93 -6.45 -7.82 -4.36
CA ALA A 93 -6.31 -7.13 -5.63
C ALA A 93 -4.94 -7.38 -6.28
N SER A 94 -3.86 -7.43 -5.48
CA SER A 94 -2.51 -7.77 -5.96
C SER A 94 -2.45 -9.20 -6.51
N ALA A 95 -3.03 -10.17 -5.80
CA ALA A 95 -3.16 -11.54 -6.29
C ALA A 95 -4.00 -11.60 -7.59
N GLY A 96 -5.08 -10.83 -7.67
CA GLY A 96 -5.87 -10.69 -8.89
C GLY A 96 -5.08 -10.12 -10.06
N CYS A 97 -4.23 -9.11 -9.84
CA CYS A 97 -3.30 -8.61 -10.85
C CYS A 97 -2.34 -9.70 -11.33
N ALA A 98 -1.78 -10.50 -10.39
CA ALA A 98 -0.86 -11.59 -10.73
C ALA A 98 -1.54 -12.69 -11.57
N LEU A 99 -2.82 -12.92 -11.38
CA LEU A 99 -3.61 -13.94 -12.08
C LEU A 99 -4.32 -13.41 -13.34
N SER A 100 -4.16 -12.14 -13.69
CA SER A 100 -4.81 -11.52 -14.84
C SER A 100 -4.35 -12.14 -16.16
N GLN A 101 -5.29 -12.54 -17.00
CA GLN A 101 -5.05 -13.16 -18.31
C GLN A 101 -5.27 -12.20 -19.47
N ASN A 102 -5.85 -11.04 -19.20
CA ASN A 102 -6.10 -9.98 -20.18
C ASN A 102 -6.02 -8.60 -19.53
N ILE A 103 -5.91 -7.58 -20.38
CA ILE A 103 -5.72 -6.20 -19.93
C ILE A 103 -6.90 -5.67 -19.11
N THR A 104 -8.13 -6.05 -19.45
CA THR A 104 -9.35 -5.61 -18.76
C THR A 104 -9.37 -6.09 -17.31
N GLN A 105 -9.00 -7.35 -17.07
CA GLN A 105 -8.84 -7.87 -15.70
C GLN A 105 -7.76 -7.12 -14.93
N LEU A 106 -6.63 -6.85 -15.58
CA LEU A 106 -5.54 -6.12 -14.96
C LEU A 106 -5.98 -4.70 -14.57
N VAL A 107 -6.67 -3.97 -15.45
CA VAL A 107 -7.23 -2.63 -15.17
C VAL A 107 -8.18 -2.68 -13.97
N PHE A 108 -9.08 -3.66 -13.92
CA PHE A 108 -10.02 -3.82 -12.82
C PHE A 108 -9.31 -4.05 -11.47
N PHE A 109 -8.37 -5.00 -11.42
CA PHE A 109 -7.64 -5.28 -10.19
C PHE A 109 -6.70 -4.13 -9.79
N ARG A 110 -6.13 -3.41 -10.75
CA ARG A 110 -5.36 -2.19 -10.48
C ARG A 110 -6.23 -1.09 -9.89
N ALA A 111 -7.48 -0.91 -10.34
CA ALA A 111 -8.41 0.02 -9.71
C ALA A 111 -8.69 -0.35 -8.25
N LEU A 112 -8.99 -1.64 -7.97
CA LEU A 112 -9.21 -2.12 -6.60
C LEU A 112 -7.95 -1.96 -5.72
N GLN A 113 -6.78 -2.25 -6.27
CA GLN A 113 -5.50 -2.05 -5.58
C GLN A 113 -5.28 -0.57 -5.24
N GLY A 114 -5.61 0.36 -6.15
CA GLY A 114 -5.56 1.78 -5.92
C GLY A 114 -6.52 2.23 -4.80
N VAL A 115 -7.77 1.81 -4.86
CA VAL A 115 -8.79 2.10 -3.83
C VAL A 115 -8.32 1.73 -2.44
N SER A 116 -7.61 0.62 -2.29
CA SER A 116 -7.17 0.10 -0.99
C SER A 116 -5.83 0.65 -0.50
N ALA A 117 -4.92 0.99 -1.42
CA ALA A 117 -3.53 1.35 -1.12
C ALA A 117 -3.38 2.62 -0.27
N GLY A 118 -4.33 3.55 -0.36
CA GLY A 118 -4.32 4.81 0.39
C GLY A 118 -4.64 4.67 1.88
N SER A 119 -5.29 3.57 2.30
CA SER A 119 -5.70 3.35 3.69
C SER A 119 -4.51 3.41 4.66
N GLY A 120 -3.40 2.77 4.30
CA GLY A 120 -2.18 2.75 5.10
C GLY A 120 -1.59 4.14 5.31
N MET A 121 -1.53 4.96 4.26
CA MET A 121 -0.96 6.31 4.33
C MET A 121 -1.80 7.24 5.23
N VAL A 122 -3.12 7.24 5.05
CA VAL A 122 -4.02 8.12 5.81
C VAL A 122 -4.05 7.71 7.28
N VAL A 123 -4.20 6.41 7.54
CA VAL A 123 -4.28 5.91 8.92
C VAL A 123 -2.96 6.03 9.66
N SER A 124 -1.81 5.81 8.99
CA SER A 124 -0.49 5.99 9.62
C SER A 124 -0.33 7.39 10.20
N ARG A 125 -0.69 8.43 9.45
CA ARG A 125 -0.63 9.82 9.91
C ARG A 125 -1.56 10.08 11.09
N ALA A 126 -2.74 9.48 11.07
CA ALA A 126 -3.72 9.61 12.16
C ALA A 126 -3.22 8.91 13.44
N VAL A 127 -2.70 7.68 13.33
CA VAL A 127 -2.14 6.93 14.47
C VAL A 127 -0.96 7.66 15.10
N ILE A 128 -0.09 8.28 14.30
CA ILE A 128 1.03 9.08 14.83
C ILE A 128 0.51 10.25 15.66
N ARG A 129 -0.52 10.96 15.18
CA ARG A 129 -1.12 12.09 15.93
C ARG A 129 -1.81 11.65 17.22
N ASP A 130 -2.40 10.45 17.22
CA ASP A 130 -3.14 9.95 18.38
C ASP A 130 -2.21 9.39 19.48
N LEU A 131 -1.06 8.81 19.08
CA LEU A 131 -0.16 8.12 20.01
C LEU A 131 0.99 8.98 20.55
N PHE A 132 1.35 10.05 19.87
CA PHE A 132 2.52 10.86 20.22
C PHE A 132 2.14 12.31 20.55
N PRO A 133 2.74 12.91 21.61
CA PRO A 133 2.67 14.35 21.85
C PRO A 133 3.16 15.13 20.61
N PRO A 134 2.68 16.38 20.37
CA PRO A 134 2.94 17.12 19.13
C PRO A 134 4.42 17.18 18.70
N ALA A 135 5.34 17.44 19.63
CA ALA A 135 6.79 17.49 19.36
C ALA A 135 7.37 16.14 18.94
N GLN A 136 6.90 15.03 19.53
CA GLN A 136 7.33 13.69 19.17
C GLN A 136 6.65 13.22 17.89
N ALA A 137 5.38 13.55 17.68
CA ALA A 137 4.64 13.25 16.46
C ALA A 137 5.34 13.84 15.22
N GLN A 138 5.83 15.08 15.31
CA GLN A 138 6.58 15.71 14.23
C GLN A 138 7.88 14.96 13.92
N LYS A 139 8.62 14.50 14.94
CA LYS A 139 9.85 13.71 14.74
C LYS A 139 9.55 12.37 14.06
N VAL A 140 8.51 11.65 14.50
CA VAL A 140 8.10 10.37 13.88
C VAL A 140 7.63 10.59 12.45
N MET A 141 6.85 11.64 12.20
CA MET A 141 6.43 12.02 10.83
C MET A 141 7.63 12.28 9.91
N SER A 142 8.65 13.00 10.41
CA SER A 142 9.88 13.24 9.64
C SER A 142 10.61 11.93 9.30
N GLN A 143 10.72 11.01 10.25
CA GLN A 143 11.30 9.68 10.00
C GLN A 143 10.51 8.90 8.94
N VAL A 144 9.17 8.87 9.04
CA VAL A 144 8.31 8.24 8.04
C VAL A 144 8.51 8.86 6.66
N THR A 145 8.66 10.20 6.59
CA THR A 145 8.91 10.90 5.32
C THR A 145 10.26 10.53 4.69
N ILE A 146 11.31 10.33 5.50
CA ILE A 146 12.61 9.86 5.01
C ILE A 146 12.47 8.48 4.38
N TYR A 147 11.80 7.54 5.05
CA TYR A 147 11.55 6.21 4.49
C TYR A 147 10.73 6.27 3.20
N PHE A 148 9.76 7.18 3.14
CA PHE A 148 8.97 7.43 1.94
C PHE A 148 9.83 7.91 0.75
N GLY A 149 10.86 8.73 1.01
CA GLY A 149 11.80 9.20 -0.01
C GLY A 149 12.72 8.10 -0.55
N VAL A 150 12.94 7.02 0.21
CA VAL A 150 13.78 5.89 -0.22
C VAL A 150 13.00 4.90 -1.10
N ALA A 151 11.69 4.81 -0.94
CA ALA A 151 10.85 3.87 -1.68
C ALA A 151 10.97 4.00 -3.22
N PRO A 152 10.91 5.21 -3.83
CA PRO A 152 11.07 5.37 -5.27
C PRO A 152 12.43 4.94 -5.83
N ALA A 153 13.48 4.92 -4.98
CA ALA A 153 14.79 4.44 -5.39
C ALA A 153 14.87 2.90 -5.40
N ILE A 154 14.26 2.26 -4.40
CA ILE A 154 14.34 0.80 -4.22
C ILE A 154 13.29 0.07 -5.07
N ALA A 155 12.08 0.60 -5.17
CA ALA A 155 10.97 -0.09 -5.81
C ALA A 155 11.23 -0.46 -7.28
N PRO A 156 11.75 0.43 -8.16
CA PRO A 156 12.08 0.05 -9.53
C PRO A 156 13.19 -1.00 -9.63
N MET A 157 14.17 -0.98 -8.70
CA MET A 157 15.23 -1.98 -8.66
C MET A 157 14.67 -3.37 -8.33
N VAL A 158 13.79 -3.45 -7.33
CA VAL A 158 13.09 -4.69 -6.97
C VAL A 158 12.21 -5.15 -8.12
N GLY A 159 11.41 -4.26 -8.71
CA GLY A 159 10.54 -4.56 -9.85
C GLY A 159 11.31 -5.04 -11.08
N GLY A 160 12.41 -4.38 -11.41
CA GLY A 160 13.28 -4.76 -12.51
C GLY A 160 13.94 -6.12 -12.28
N TRP A 161 14.44 -6.38 -11.08
CA TRP A 161 15.02 -7.67 -10.74
C TRP A 161 14.01 -8.82 -10.83
N LEU A 162 12.82 -8.63 -10.26
CA LEU A 162 11.73 -9.60 -10.31
C LEU A 162 11.30 -9.86 -11.77
N LEU A 163 11.19 -8.81 -12.58
CA LEU A 163 10.81 -8.92 -13.98
C LEU A 163 11.79 -9.80 -14.77
N VAL A 164 13.10 -9.53 -14.60
CA VAL A 164 14.15 -10.23 -15.38
C VAL A 164 14.26 -11.70 -14.99
N HIS A 165 14.13 -12.04 -13.70
CA HIS A 165 14.40 -13.40 -13.23
C HIS A 165 13.15 -14.27 -13.12
N LEU A 166 12.00 -13.68 -12.82
CA LEU A 166 10.77 -14.41 -12.49
C LEU A 166 9.55 -13.99 -13.33
N GLY A 167 9.71 -13.00 -14.21
CA GLY A 167 8.63 -12.47 -15.04
C GLY A 167 7.71 -11.49 -14.30
N TRP A 168 6.81 -10.85 -15.05
CA TRP A 168 6.00 -9.73 -14.53
C TRP A 168 4.96 -10.13 -13.45
N HIS A 169 4.45 -11.36 -13.47
CA HIS A 169 3.52 -11.88 -12.45
C HIS A 169 4.14 -11.85 -11.04
N SER A 170 5.45 -12.07 -10.95
CA SER A 170 6.17 -12.11 -9.69
C SER A 170 6.14 -10.78 -8.93
N ILE A 171 6.02 -9.65 -9.63
CA ILE A 171 5.88 -8.32 -9.03
C ILE A 171 4.61 -8.27 -8.19
N PHE A 172 3.51 -8.74 -8.73
CA PHE A 172 2.23 -8.74 -8.02
C PHE A 172 2.18 -9.80 -6.92
N TRP A 173 2.82 -10.96 -7.12
CA TRP A 173 2.99 -11.95 -6.05
C TRP A 173 3.84 -11.44 -4.90
N PHE A 174 4.89 -10.69 -5.20
CA PHE A 174 5.69 -10.00 -4.20
C PHE A 174 4.85 -8.98 -3.40
N LEU A 175 4.05 -8.15 -4.09
CA LEU A 175 3.13 -7.22 -3.42
C LEU A 175 2.06 -7.95 -2.58
N THR A 176 1.58 -9.10 -3.05
CA THR A 176 0.68 -9.97 -2.28
C THR A 176 1.34 -10.46 -1.00
N LEU A 177 2.57 -10.96 -1.08
CA LEU A 177 3.34 -11.41 0.08
C LEU A 177 3.56 -10.27 1.09
N VAL A 178 3.97 -9.09 0.62
CA VAL A 178 4.13 -7.90 1.46
C VAL A 178 2.81 -7.54 2.13
N GLY A 179 1.69 -7.58 1.39
CA GLY A 179 0.36 -7.33 1.92
C GLY A 179 -0.04 -8.32 3.03
N VAL A 180 0.19 -9.63 2.81
CA VAL A 180 -0.07 -10.66 3.84
C VAL A 180 0.76 -10.41 5.09
N LEU A 181 2.06 -10.16 4.95
CA LEU A 181 2.95 -9.88 6.08
C LEU A 181 2.50 -8.65 6.86
N LEU A 182 2.17 -7.56 6.17
CA LEU A 182 1.66 -6.35 6.79
C LEU A 182 0.33 -6.59 7.49
N TRP A 183 -0.57 -7.37 6.88
CA TRP A 183 -1.85 -7.69 7.50
C TRP A 183 -1.67 -8.46 8.81
N LEU A 184 -0.81 -9.50 8.82
CA LEU A 184 -0.49 -10.29 10.02
C LEU A 184 0.14 -9.42 11.12
N LEU A 185 1.08 -8.55 10.78
CA LEU A 185 1.73 -7.65 11.73
C LEU A 185 0.74 -6.66 12.34
N ASN A 186 -0.13 -6.05 11.50
CA ASN A 186 -1.15 -5.13 12.00
C ASN A 186 -2.24 -5.84 12.82
N PHE A 187 -2.63 -7.05 12.41
CA PHE A 187 -3.61 -7.84 13.16
C PHE A 187 -3.10 -8.17 14.58
N ARG A 188 -1.80 -8.44 14.72
CA ARG A 188 -1.21 -8.79 16.02
C ARG A 188 -0.92 -7.59 16.90
N TRP A 189 -0.54 -6.45 16.33
CA TRP A 189 0.07 -5.35 17.09
C TRP A 189 -0.77 -4.07 17.14
N LEU A 190 -1.66 -3.85 16.22
CA LEU A 190 -2.61 -2.75 16.20
C LEU A 190 -3.99 -3.19 16.71
#